data_17a9f4fd7f9f719c55029535afa91607
#
_entry.id   17a9f4fd7f9f719c55029535afa91607
#
_cell.length_a   1.000
_cell.length_b   1.000
_cell.length_c   1.000
_cell.angle_alpha   90.00
_cell.angle_beta   90.00
_cell.angle_gamma   90.00
#
_symmetry.space_group_name_H-M   'P 1'
#
loop_
_entity.id
_entity.type
_entity.pdbx_description
1 polymer ?
#
loop_
_entity_poly.entity_id
_entity_poly.type
_entity_poly.pdbx_seq_one_letter_code
_entity_poly.pdbx_strand_id
1 'polypeptide(L)'
;MLKKWLHKVLPKKHVKSLPGKEIIPLEQHGIHADMLSFAAEKIAKRLHEAGFQAYVVGGAVRDLLLGVEPKDFDIATDATPEQIRKIFRRSRIIGRRFQIVHVMIGPETIEVTTFRGGDKVQQNAQGRIMKDNTYGSIEEDAMRRDFTCNALYYDPIKEEIWDFHQGVADVADKKLVMIGNPAERYQEDPVRILRAVRLSGKLGFEVEEQTALPIAEYAGRLKNEPVARLFDEIMKILFSGHSRACLKRLNELGIPEGIHPLLDALKTAEAADKRMIMLALKNTDERLRADKSVSVGFVLAAVLWPTLNAMWQRNQSYGQKPVPALMDAMNTMRDTVEKGWGVPQRFSATMREIWQFQPQFDNMRGARPYRLLAQARFRAAYDFLILRSEVGEVDKEMASWWTTFQHADEETRQQMTANDHKRQKQSGSTDGKPKRRRRRPKKKTTEVE
;
A
#
# COMPACT_ATOMS: atom_id res chain seq x y z
N MET A 1 -16.09 -29.75 -1.47
CA MET A 1 -16.67 -30.58 -0.40
C MET A 1 -16.80 -29.82 0.93
N LEU A 2 -15.88 -28.95 1.30
CA LEU A 2 -15.94 -28.16 2.54
C LEU A 2 -17.23 -27.32 2.72
N LYS A 3 -17.74 -26.68 1.66
CA LYS A 3 -18.97 -25.85 1.71
C LYS A 3 -20.24 -26.59 2.17
N LYS A 4 -20.36 -27.91 1.91
CA LYS A 4 -21.55 -28.69 2.29
C LYS A 4 -21.53 -29.18 3.74
N TRP A 5 -20.34 -29.25 4.33
CA TRP A 5 -20.17 -29.80 5.69
C TRP A 5 -20.31 -28.73 6.77
N LEU A 6 -19.78 -27.53 6.55
CA LEU A 6 -19.86 -26.38 7.49
C LEU A 6 -21.32 -25.97 7.81
N HIS A 7 -22.25 -26.15 6.89
CA HIS A 7 -23.68 -25.87 7.17
C HIS A 7 -24.40 -26.89 8.03
N LYS A 8 -23.78 -28.08 8.28
CA LYS A 8 -24.46 -29.18 9.02
C LYS A 8 -24.15 -29.23 10.52
N VAL A 9 -23.11 -28.54 10.99
CA VAL A 9 -22.54 -28.78 12.33
C VAL A 9 -22.79 -27.66 13.35
N LEU A 10 -23.30 -26.51 12.96
CA LEU A 10 -23.44 -25.38 13.89
C LEU A 10 -24.90 -25.09 14.24
N PRO A 11 -25.34 -25.20 15.52
CA PRO A 11 -26.65 -24.76 15.96
C PRO A 11 -26.71 -23.23 16.03
N LYS A 12 -27.72 -22.65 15.37
CA LYS A 12 -28.04 -21.23 15.48
C LYS A 12 -28.52 -20.91 16.89
N LYS A 13 -27.65 -20.37 17.76
CA LYS A 13 -28.09 -19.59 18.94
C LYS A 13 -27.00 -18.59 19.33
N HIS A 14 -27.25 -17.32 19.08
CA HIS A 14 -26.53 -16.23 19.71
C HIS A 14 -26.87 -16.20 21.20
N VAL A 15 -26.03 -16.74 22.04
CA VAL A 15 -26.04 -16.53 23.47
C VAL A 15 -24.75 -15.83 23.84
N LYS A 16 -24.84 -14.64 24.46
CA LYS A 16 -23.73 -13.95 25.12
C LYS A 16 -23.23 -14.81 26.28
N SER A 17 -22.33 -15.75 26.01
CA SER A 17 -21.44 -16.34 26.99
C SER A 17 -20.03 -15.93 26.66
N LEU A 18 -19.19 -15.71 27.66
CA LEU A 18 -17.75 -15.65 27.49
C LEU A 18 -17.35 -16.88 26.64
N PRO A 19 -16.75 -16.74 25.49
CA PRO A 19 -16.48 -17.88 24.63
C PRO A 19 -15.51 -18.81 25.36
N GLY A 20 -15.96 -20.04 25.57
CA GLY A 20 -15.07 -21.11 26.01
C GLY A 20 -14.11 -21.42 24.86
N LYS A 21 -12.84 -21.69 25.17
CA LYS A 21 -11.86 -22.20 24.23
C LYS A 21 -12.43 -23.42 23.50
N GLU A 22 -12.46 -23.36 22.17
CA GLU A 22 -12.78 -24.49 21.31
C GLU A 22 -11.48 -25.01 20.68
N ILE A 23 -11.25 -26.31 20.72
CA ILE A 23 -10.14 -26.98 20.01
C ILE A 23 -10.73 -27.72 18.82
N ILE A 24 -10.35 -27.26 17.63
CA ILE A 24 -10.86 -27.78 16.37
C ILE A 24 -9.78 -28.73 15.82
N PRO A 25 -10.08 -30.05 15.68
CA PRO A 25 -9.11 -31.04 15.20
C PRO A 25 -8.92 -30.98 13.68
N LEU A 26 -7.84 -31.59 13.21
CA LEU A 26 -7.43 -31.63 11.81
C LEU A 26 -8.57 -32.02 10.84
N GLU A 27 -9.34 -33.03 11.21
CA GLU A 27 -10.44 -33.55 10.36
C GLU A 27 -11.51 -32.50 10.07
N GLN A 28 -11.59 -31.46 10.90
CA GLN A 28 -12.56 -30.39 10.75
C GLN A 28 -12.00 -29.21 9.97
N HIS A 29 -10.76 -28.79 10.16
CA HIS A 29 -10.21 -27.61 9.51
C HIS A 29 -9.35 -27.94 8.29
N GLY A 30 -8.80 -29.16 8.17
CA GLY A 30 -8.04 -29.64 7.01
C GLY A 30 -6.70 -28.92 6.77
N ILE A 31 -6.14 -28.21 7.77
CA ILE A 31 -4.83 -27.58 7.67
C ILE A 31 -3.78 -28.56 8.19
N HIS A 32 -2.87 -28.98 7.32
CA HIS A 32 -1.72 -29.81 7.65
C HIS A 32 -0.48 -28.96 7.92
N ALA A 33 0.45 -29.47 8.73
CA ALA A 33 1.69 -28.77 9.06
C ALA A 33 2.57 -28.49 7.83
N ASP A 34 2.49 -29.30 6.79
CA ASP A 34 3.20 -29.13 5.51
C ASP A 34 2.68 -27.98 4.64
N MET A 35 1.50 -27.40 4.99
CA MET A 35 0.99 -26.16 4.38
C MET A 35 1.66 -24.90 4.93
N LEU A 36 2.44 -25.03 6.01
CA LEU A 36 3.22 -23.94 6.57
C LEU A 36 4.52 -23.74 5.80
N SER A 37 5.08 -22.52 5.87
CA SER A 37 6.45 -22.35 5.40
C SER A 37 7.43 -23.17 6.25
N PHE A 38 8.51 -23.63 5.63
CA PHE A 38 9.58 -24.35 6.34
C PHE A 38 10.11 -23.59 7.56
N ALA A 39 10.20 -22.26 7.45
CA ALA A 39 10.69 -21.44 8.55
C ALA A 39 9.68 -21.39 9.71
N ALA A 40 8.38 -21.21 9.43
CA ALA A 40 7.33 -21.17 10.44
C ALA A 40 7.23 -22.50 11.20
N GLU A 41 7.17 -23.61 10.47
CA GLU A 41 7.14 -24.95 11.06
C GLU A 41 8.37 -25.22 11.95
N LYS A 42 9.57 -24.94 11.44
CA LYS A 42 10.83 -25.14 12.17
C LYS A 42 10.93 -24.31 13.44
N ILE A 43 10.46 -23.03 13.38
CA ILE A 43 10.50 -22.17 14.57
C ILE A 43 9.53 -22.66 15.62
N ALA A 44 8.30 -23.00 15.25
CA ALA A 44 7.32 -23.55 16.18
C ALA A 44 7.82 -24.86 16.83
N LYS A 45 8.34 -25.81 16.06
CA LYS A 45 8.91 -27.06 16.58
C LYS A 45 10.04 -26.82 17.58
N ARG A 46 10.97 -25.91 17.27
CA ARG A 46 12.10 -25.61 18.19
C ARG A 46 11.67 -24.92 19.47
N LEU A 47 10.63 -24.11 19.44
CA LEU A 47 10.04 -23.51 20.65
C LEU A 47 9.41 -24.60 21.52
N HIS A 48 8.65 -25.53 20.92
CA HIS A 48 8.08 -26.68 21.63
C HIS A 48 9.17 -27.58 22.24
N GLU A 49 10.23 -27.92 21.50
CA GLU A 49 11.38 -28.70 21.99
C GLU A 49 12.09 -28.01 23.18
N ALA A 50 12.06 -26.66 23.21
CA ALA A 50 12.58 -25.89 24.33
C ALA A 50 11.59 -25.72 25.50
N GLY A 51 10.42 -26.35 25.45
CA GLY A 51 9.41 -26.37 26.50
C GLY A 51 8.43 -25.21 26.48
N PHE A 52 8.37 -24.46 25.38
CA PHE A 52 7.45 -23.35 25.23
C PHE A 52 6.25 -23.71 24.35
N GLN A 53 5.12 -23.06 24.59
CA GLN A 53 3.99 -23.06 23.66
C GLN A 53 4.33 -22.22 22.43
N ALA A 54 3.94 -22.67 21.24
CA ALA A 54 4.13 -21.93 20.02
C ALA A 54 3.03 -22.25 19.00
N TYR A 55 2.38 -21.22 18.50
CA TYR A 55 1.28 -21.34 17.55
C TYR A 55 1.52 -20.43 16.35
N VAL A 56 1.21 -20.91 15.16
CA VAL A 56 0.98 -20.03 14.01
C VAL A 56 -0.31 -19.28 14.22
N VAL A 57 -0.34 -17.97 13.99
CA VAL A 57 -1.50 -17.15 14.40
C VAL A 57 -1.96 -16.17 13.32
N GLY A 58 -3.18 -15.71 13.49
CA GLY A 58 -3.69 -14.54 12.79
C GLY A 58 -4.01 -14.77 11.32
N GLY A 59 -3.46 -13.91 10.46
CA GLY A 59 -3.79 -13.88 9.03
C GLY A 59 -3.46 -15.17 8.29
N ALA A 60 -2.38 -15.85 8.65
CA ALA A 60 -1.96 -17.09 8.01
C ALA A 60 -2.99 -18.22 8.23
N VAL A 61 -3.47 -18.42 9.47
CA VAL A 61 -4.47 -19.44 9.77
C VAL A 61 -5.78 -19.18 9.02
N ARG A 62 -6.23 -17.93 9.04
CA ARG A 62 -7.42 -17.50 8.27
C ARG A 62 -7.26 -17.77 6.77
N ASP A 63 -6.12 -17.39 6.19
CA ASP A 63 -5.88 -17.52 4.75
C ASP A 63 -5.83 -19.02 4.37
N LEU A 64 -5.21 -19.88 5.18
CA LEU A 64 -5.25 -21.33 5.00
C LEU A 64 -6.68 -21.90 5.08
N LEU A 65 -7.51 -21.45 6.03
CA LEU A 65 -8.93 -21.84 6.10
C LEU A 65 -9.72 -21.44 4.85
N LEU A 66 -9.33 -20.34 4.20
CA LEU A 66 -9.92 -19.88 2.95
C LEU A 66 -9.36 -20.60 1.72
N GLY A 67 -8.37 -21.49 1.88
CA GLY A 67 -7.68 -22.17 0.78
C GLY A 67 -6.75 -21.22 0.00
N VAL A 68 -6.26 -20.17 0.64
CA VAL A 68 -5.32 -19.19 0.07
C VAL A 68 -3.96 -19.41 0.72
N GLU A 69 -2.90 -19.44 -0.09
CA GLU A 69 -1.53 -19.51 0.40
C GLU A 69 -1.16 -18.20 1.14
N PRO A 70 -0.75 -18.27 2.42
CA PRO A 70 -0.36 -17.10 3.19
C PRO A 70 0.95 -16.50 2.65
N LYS A 71 1.02 -15.16 2.61
CA LYS A 71 2.27 -14.46 2.25
C LYS A 71 3.26 -14.40 3.40
N ASP A 72 2.76 -14.25 4.62
CA ASP A 72 3.55 -14.09 5.83
C ASP A 72 2.99 -15.00 6.93
N PHE A 73 3.87 -15.55 7.75
CA PHE A 73 3.52 -16.37 8.91
C PHE A 73 3.97 -15.66 10.18
N ASP A 74 3.06 -15.54 11.15
CA ASP A 74 3.34 -15.01 12.48
C ASP A 74 3.24 -16.14 13.52
N ILE A 75 4.11 -16.10 14.54
CA ILE A 75 4.09 -17.06 15.63
C ILE A 75 3.84 -16.31 16.94
N ALA A 76 2.93 -16.85 17.76
CA ALA A 76 2.74 -16.43 19.14
C ALA A 76 3.19 -17.53 20.10
N THR A 77 3.84 -17.16 21.21
CA THR A 77 4.46 -18.07 22.18
C THR A 77 4.39 -17.50 23.59
N ASP A 78 4.54 -18.34 24.61
CA ASP A 78 4.78 -17.93 25.99
C ASP A 78 6.26 -17.62 26.29
N ALA A 79 7.17 -17.90 25.36
CA ALA A 79 8.57 -17.51 25.50
C ALA A 79 8.77 -16.00 25.44
N THR A 80 9.54 -15.41 26.35
CA THR A 80 9.90 -13.99 26.30
C THR A 80 10.85 -13.68 25.13
N PRO A 81 10.95 -12.41 24.68
CA PRO A 81 11.85 -12.03 23.61
C PRO A 81 13.31 -12.43 23.84
N GLU A 82 13.77 -12.36 25.08
CA GLU A 82 15.13 -12.76 25.48
C GLU A 82 15.32 -14.28 25.39
N GLN A 83 14.29 -15.07 25.74
CA GLN A 83 14.31 -16.54 25.60
C GLN A 83 14.31 -16.95 24.13
N ILE A 84 13.48 -16.31 23.30
CA ILE A 84 13.45 -16.54 21.83
C ILE A 84 14.84 -16.25 21.25
N ARG A 85 15.48 -15.13 21.64
CA ARG A 85 16.85 -14.81 21.21
C ARG A 85 17.91 -15.83 21.62
N LYS A 86 17.77 -16.46 22.78
CA LYS A 86 18.67 -17.52 23.22
C LYS A 86 18.54 -18.79 22.37
N ILE A 87 17.29 -19.13 21.98
CA ILE A 87 16.99 -20.29 21.14
C ILE A 87 17.45 -20.07 19.69
N PHE A 88 17.23 -18.85 19.17
CA PHE A 88 17.51 -18.48 17.78
C PHE A 88 18.63 -17.46 17.68
N ARG A 89 19.86 -17.89 17.35
CA ARG A 89 21.02 -16.99 17.21
C ARG A 89 20.83 -15.94 16.10
N ARG A 90 20.13 -16.29 15.00
CA ARG A 90 19.80 -15.37 13.91
C ARG A 90 18.44 -14.74 14.17
N SER A 91 18.37 -13.87 15.18
CA SER A 91 17.15 -13.15 15.52
C SER A 91 17.43 -11.72 15.96
N ARG A 92 16.42 -10.86 15.88
CA ARG A 92 16.51 -9.45 16.25
C ARG A 92 15.23 -9.03 16.96
N ILE A 93 15.34 -8.41 18.15
CA ILE A 93 14.20 -7.79 18.85
C ILE A 93 13.95 -6.43 18.22
N ILE A 94 12.71 -6.17 17.82
CA ILE A 94 12.23 -4.95 17.19
C ILE A 94 11.07 -4.37 17.99
N GLY A 95 10.92 -3.05 17.94
CA GLY A 95 9.84 -2.32 18.60
C GLY A 95 10.17 -1.88 20.03
N ARG A 96 9.73 -0.66 20.37
CA ARG A 96 9.89 -0.07 21.72
C ARG A 96 8.60 -0.23 22.54
N ARG A 97 7.45 -0.06 21.90
CA ARG A 97 6.14 -0.14 22.55
C ARG A 97 5.67 -1.59 22.67
N PHE A 98 5.91 -2.37 21.62
CA PHE A 98 5.62 -3.79 21.52
C PHE A 98 6.88 -4.48 21.00
N GLN A 99 7.44 -5.36 21.79
CA GLN A 99 8.61 -6.13 21.36
C GLN A 99 8.16 -7.33 20.53
N ILE A 100 8.73 -7.42 19.34
CA ILE A 100 8.55 -8.53 18.39
C ILE A 100 9.94 -9.07 18.09
N VAL A 101 10.09 -10.36 17.94
CA VAL A 101 11.36 -10.99 17.55
C VAL A 101 11.27 -11.41 16.09
N HIS A 102 12.06 -10.81 15.23
CA HIS A 102 12.27 -11.31 13.88
C HIS A 102 13.27 -12.46 13.92
N VAL A 103 12.84 -13.67 13.59
CA VAL A 103 13.68 -14.85 13.50
C VAL A 103 13.93 -15.20 12.03
N MET A 104 15.21 -15.32 11.64
CA MET A 104 15.62 -15.55 10.26
C MET A 104 16.01 -17.01 10.05
N ILE A 105 15.29 -17.70 9.17
CA ILE A 105 15.58 -19.06 8.72
C ILE A 105 15.76 -19.06 7.19
N GLY A 106 16.97 -19.28 6.72
CA GLY A 106 17.27 -19.14 5.29
C GLY A 106 17.03 -17.70 4.80
N PRO A 107 16.25 -17.52 3.73
CA PRO A 107 15.84 -16.22 3.22
C PRO A 107 14.61 -15.63 3.93
N GLU A 108 13.89 -16.43 4.70
CA GLU A 108 12.62 -16.08 5.31
C GLU A 108 12.81 -15.47 6.70
N THR A 109 11.98 -14.48 7.03
CA THR A 109 11.92 -13.84 8.35
C THR A 109 10.52 -14.02 8.92
N ILE A 110 10.42 -14.68 10.08
CA ILE A 110 9.16 -14.90 10.79
C ILE A 110 9.09 -13.96 11.99
N GLU A 111 7.94 -13.31 12.17
CA GLU A 111 7.64 -12.53 13.36
C GLU A 111 7.19 -13.46 14.50
N VAL A 112 7.92 -13.42 15.61
CA VAL A 112 7.60 -14.20 16.82
C VAL A 112 7.24 -13.22 17.94
N THR A 113 6.03 -13.36 18.48
CA THR A 113 5.50 -12.49 19.54
C THR A 113 5.22 -13.29 20.80
N THR A 114 5.57 -12.70 21.96
CA THR A 114 5.16 -13.27 23.25
C THR A 114 3.68 -12.96 23.51
N PHE A 115 2.92 -13.94 24.08
CA PHE A 115 1.53 -13.70 24.48
C PHE A 115 1.41 -12.47 25.36
N ARG A 116 0.43 -11.64 25.09
CA ARG A 116 0.24 -10.35 25.78
C ARG A 116 -0.85 -10.46 26.82
N GLY A 117 -0.56 -10.00 28.05
CA GLY A 117 -1.52 -9.93 29.15
C GLY A 117 -2.36 -8.65 29.16
N GLY A 118 -3.48 -8.67 29.89
CA GLY A 118 -4.51 -7.63 29.92
C GLY A 118 -4.32 -6.50 30.94
N ASP A 119 -3.81 -6.78 32.13
CA ASP A 119 -4.11 -5.96 33.32
C ASP A 119 -3.18 -4.80 33.64
N LYS A 120 -2.08 -4.56 32.91
CA LYS A 120 -1.10 -3.51 33.23
C LYS A 120 -0.72 -2.63 32.04
N VAL A 121 -1.73 -2.26 31.27
CA VAL A 121 -1.51 -1.37 30.13
C VAL A 121 -1.43 0.06 30.62
N GLN A 122 -0.28 0.74 30.43
CA GLN A 122 -0.16 2.17 30.68
C GLN A 122 -0.94 2.94 29.60
N GLN A 123 -2.05 3.55 30.00
CA GLN A 123 -2.85 4.41 29.14
C GLN A 123 -2.57 5.89 29.45
N ASN A 124 -2.67 6.76 28.46
CA ASN A 124 -2.69 8.20 28.67
C ASN A 124 -4.10 8.68 29.11
N ALA A 125 -4.24 9.98 29.40
CA ALA A 125 -5.50 10.60 29.81
C ALA A 125 -6.68 10.42 28.79
N GLN A 126 -6.37 10.05 27.54
CA GLN A 126 -7.33 9.79 26.48
C GLN A 126 -7.63 8.29 26.28
N GLY A 127 -7.17 7.41 27.19
CA GLY A 127 -7.37 5.96 27.13
C GLY A 127 -6.45 5.22 26.15
N ARG A 128 -5.43 5.90 25.59
CA ARG A 128 -4.52 5.32 24.62
C ARG A 128 -3.39 4.53 25.30
N ILE A 129 -3.14 3.33 24.80
CA ILE A 129 -2.06 2.46 25.27
C ILE A 129 -0.68 3.05 24.92
N MET A 130 0.12 3.38 25.94
CA MET A 130 1.45 3.95 25.78
C MET A 130 2.57 2.93 25.86
N LYS A 131 2.44 1.90 26.69
CA LYS A 131 3.40 0.80 26.87
C LYS A 131 2.66 -0.49 27.16
N ASP A 132 3.01 -1.57 26.48
CA ASP A 132 2.29 -2.84 26.53
C ASP A 132 3.28 -4.01 26.32
N ASN A 133 4.22 -4.16 27.25
CA ASN A 133 5.12 -5.31 27.33
C ASN A 133 4.73 -6.20 28.53
N THR A 134 3.44 -6.29 28.85
CA THR A 134 2.94 -7.22 29.85
C THR A 134 2.67 -8.55 29.14
N TYR A 135 3.32 -9.60 29.61
CA TYR A 135 3.13 -10.95 29.09
C TYR A 135 1.99 -11.63 29.85
N GLY A 136 1.24 -12.47 29.14
CA GLY A 136 0.05 -13.12 29.67
C GLY A 136 -0.15 -14.52 29.12
N SER A 137 -1.38 -15.02 29.28
CA SER A 137 -1.82 -16.29 28.73
C SER A 137 -2.23 -16.17 27.28
N ILE A 138 -2.41 -17.28 26.59
CA ILE A 138 -2.93 -17.33 25.22
C ILE A 138 -4.36 -16.76 25.15
N GLU A 139 -5.18 -16.98 26.18
CA GLU A 139 -6.53 -16.42 26.29
C GLU A 139 -6.50 -14.89 26.34
N GLU A 140 -5.61 -14.32 27.14
CA GLU A 140 -5.43 -12.86 27.24
C GLU A 140 -4.94 -12.29 25.91
N ASP A 141 -4.01 -12.96 25.22
CA ASP A 141 -3.56 -12.54 23.88
C ASP A 141 -4.71 -12.59 22.86
N ALA A 142 -5.55 -13.62 22.89
CA ALA A 142 -6.71 -13.76 22.02
C ALA A 142 -7.74 -12.62 22.26
N MET A 143 -8.03 -12.28 23.52
CA MET A 143 -8.93 -11.18 23.88
C MET A 143 -8.48 -9.81 23.38
N ARG A 144 -7.19 -9.61 23.20
CA ARG A 144 -6.63 -8.31 22.78
C ARG A 144 -6.54 -8.13 21.28
N ARG A 145 -6.73 -9.20 20.49
CA ARG A 145 -6.74 -9.10 19.02
C ARG A 145 -7.92 -8.28 18.54
N ASP A 146 -7.88 -7.89 17.26
CA ASP A 146 -8.91 -7.01 16.69
C ASP A 146 -10.18 -7.79 16.28
N PHE A 147 -10.04 -8.74 15.38
CA PHE A 147 -11.18 -9.47 14.80
C PHE A 147 -11.04 -10.96 15.05
N THR A 148 -12.17 -11.65 15.20
CA THR A 148 -12.24 -13.09 15.47
C THR A 148 -11.48 -13.91 14.44
N CYS A 149 -11.60 -13.58 13.16
CA CYS A 149 -10.89 -14.25 12.07
C CYS A 149 -9.35 -14.11 12.12
N ASN A 150 -8.82 -13.21 12.96
CA ASN A 150 -7.38 -13.02 13.18
C ASN A 150 -6.93 -13.51 14.57
N ALA A 151 -7.84 -14.11 15.37
CA ALA A 151 -7.54 -14.64 16.70
C ALA A 151 -7.59 -16.18 16.72
N LEU A 152 -7.08 -16.78 15.67
CA LEU A 152 -6.97 -18.22 15.50
C LEU A 152 -5.51 -18.64 15.75
N TYR A 153 -5.32 -19.72 16.51
CA TYR A 153 -4.01 -20.23 16.92
C TYR A 153 -3.87 -21.67 16.46
N TYR A 154 -3.00 -21.91 15.49
CA TYR A 154 -2.76 -23.24 14.96
C TYR A 154 -1.51 -23.85 15.60
N ASP A 155 -1.67 -25.00 16.24
CA ASP A 155 -0.59 -25.83 16.79
C ASP A 155 -0.07 -26.77 15.71
N PRO A 156 1.13 -26.58 15.16
CA PRO A 156 1.64 -27.45 14.09
C PRO A 156 2.14 -28.80 14.57
N ILE A 157 2.22 -29.06 15.88
CA ILE A 157 2.62 -30.34 16.45
C ILE A 157 1.42 -31.25 16.58
N LYS A 158 0.29 -30.70 17.03
CA LYS A 158 -0.95 -31.45 17.22
C LYS A 158 -1.90 -31.35 16.03
N GLU A 159 -1.61 -30.44 15.10
CA GLU A 159 -2.47 -30.06 13.99
C GLU A 159 -3.88 -29.68 14.45
N GLU A 160 -3.96 -28.83 15.49
CA GLU A 160 -5.18 -28.35 16.10
C GLU A 160 -5.29 -26.81 15.96
N ILE A 161 -6.51 -26.28 15.75
CA ILE A 161 -6.78 -24.85 15.88
C ILE A 161 -7.42 -24.58 17.23
N TRP A 162 -6.85 -23.63 17.97
CA TRP A 162 -7.43 -23.08 19.18
C TRP A 162 -8.18 -21.81 18.84
N ASP A 163 -9.49 -21.84 19.02
CA ASP A 163 -10.41 -20.74 18.74
C ASP A 163 -11.10 -20.29 20.03
N PHE A 164 -10.93 -19.02 20.38
CA PHE A 164 -11.50 -18.44 21.59
C PHE A 164 -12.74 -17.58 21.32
N HIS A 165 -13.03 -17.28 20.03
CA HIS A 165 -14.01 -16.26 19.64
C HIS A 165 -14.91 -16.70 18.48
N GLN A 166 -14.99 -17.97 18.15
CA GLN A 166 -15.74 -18.51 17.00
C GLN A 166 -15.23 -17.99 15.64
N GLY A 167 -13.93 -17.67 15.57
CA GLY A 167 -13.33 -17.11 14.38
C GLY A 167 -13.35 -18.04 13.18
N VAL A 168 -13.31 -19.39 13.38
CA VAL A 168 -13.45 -20.38 12.29
C VAL A 168 -14.84 -20.31 11.65
N ALA A 169 -15.90 -20.18 12.48
CA ALA A 169 -17.26 -20.01 12.00
C ALA A 169 -17.43 -18.69 11.23
N ASP A 170 -16.87 -17.60 11.76
CA ASP A 170 -16.92 -16.28 11.12
C ASP A 170 -16.16 -16.26 9.77
N VAL A 171 -15.04 -16.97 9.66
CA VAL A 171 -14.32 -17.15 8.39
C VAL A 171 -15.18 -17.93 7.39
N ALA A 172 -15.84 -19.01 7.82
CA ALA A 172 -16.74 -19.77 6.96
C ALA A 172 -17.95 -18.96 6.47
N ASP A 173 -18.52 -18.16 7.36
CA ASP A 173 -19.64 -17.26 7.06
C ASP A 173 -19.21 -15.98 6.34
N LYS A 174 -17.91 -15.74 6.15
CA LYS A 174 -17.32 -14.51 5.60
C LYS A 174 -17.75 -13.25 6.36
N LYS A 175 -17.76 -13.32 7.66
CA LYS A 175 -18.06 -12.20 8.56
C LYS A 175 -16.80 -11.64 9.20
N LEU A 176 -16.74 -10.33 9.30
CA LEU A 176 -15.72 -9.61 10.06
C LEU A 176 -16.32 -9.14 11.38
N VAL A 177 -15.97 -9.82 12.46
CA VAL A 177 -16.53 -9.60 13.80
C VAL A 177 -15.44 -9.07 14.73
N MET A 178 -15.70 -7.95 15.42
CA MET A 178 -14.81 -7.36 16.42
C MET A 178 -14.83 -8.20 17.71
N ILE A 179 -13.67 -8.47 18.29
CA ILE A 179 -13.55 -9.10 19.60
C ILE A 179 -13.86 -8.09 20.69
N GLY A 180 -14.78 -8.43 21.59
CA GLY A 180 -15.22 -7.57 22.68
C GLY A 180 -16.27 -6.54 22.27
N ASN A 181 -16.37 -5.42 22.99
CA ASN A 181 -17.32 -4.35 22.69
C ASN A 181 -16.76 -3.45 21.58
N PRO A 182 -17.38 -3.39 20.38
CA PRO A 182 -16.82 -2.63 19.26
C PRO A 182 -16.63 -1.13 19.55
N ALA A 183 -17.53 -0.48 20.29
CA ALA A 183 -17.42 0.93 20.65
C ALA A 183 -16.19 1.20 21.51
N GLU A 184 -15.96 0.37 22.55
CA GLU A 184 -14.77 0.45 23.39
C GLU A 184 -13.49 0.18 22.59
N ARG A 185 -13.51 -0.83 21.73
CA ARG A 185 -12.37 -1.22 20.90
C ARG A 185 -11.98 -0.14 19.89
N TYR A 186 -12.94 0.57 19.30
CA TYR A 186 -12.67 1.72 18.42
C TYR A 186 -12.22 2.96 19.21
N GLN A 187 -12.67 3.11 20.45
CA GLN A 187 -12.17 4.15 21.33
C GLN A 187 -10.72 3.93 21.76
N GLU A 188 -10.34 2.69 22.08
CA GLU A 188 -8.96 2.31 22.41
C GLU A 188 -8.00 2.53 21.24
N ASP A 189 -8.42 2.14 20.05
CA ASP A 189 -7.62 2.20 18.85
C ASP A 189 -8.49 2.45 17.59
N PRO A 190 -8.68 3.72 17.23
CA PRO A 190 -9.48 4.10 16.05
C PRO A 190 -8.95 3.51 14.74
N VAL A 191 -7.67 3.17 14.64
CA VAL A 191 -7.09 2.58 13.41
C VAL A 191 -7.70 1.22 13.08
N ARG A 192 -8.33 0.54 14.05
CA ARG A 192 -9.12 -0.68 13.81
C ARG A 192 -10.24 -0.46 12.80
N ILE A 193 -10.76 0.77 12.66
CA ILE A 193 -11.74 1.14 11.64
C ILE A 193 -11.15 0.99 10.23
N LEU A 194 -9.95 1.51 9.99
CA LEU A 194 -9.28 1.33 8.70
C LEU A 194 -8.88 -0.12 8.45
N ARG A 195 -8.57 -0.87 9.51
CA ARG A 195 -8.33 -2.31 9.42
C ARG A 195 -9.60 -3.07 9.04
N ALA A 196 -10.78 -2.68 9.56
CA ALA A 196 -12.08 -3.23 9.15
C ALA A 196 -12.34 -2.96 7.66
N VAL A 197 -12.13 -1.73 7.20
CA VAL A 197 -12.21 -1.37 5.77
C VAL A 197 -11.31 -2.26 4.92
N ARG A 198 -10.05 -2.40 5.33
CA ARG A 198 -9.06 -3.18 4.57
C ARG A 198 -9.40 -4.67 4.54
N LEU A 199 -9.71 -5.27 5.69
CA LEU A 199 -9.97 -6.71 5.78
C LEU A 199 -11.28 -7.07 5.09
N SER A 200 -12.36 -6.31 5.29
CA SER A 200 -13.63 -6.57 4.59
C SER A 200 -13.49 -6.42 3.08
N GLY A 201 -12.76 -5.40 2.60
CA GLY A 201 -12.51 -5.21 1.17
C GLY A 201 -11.58 -6.28 0.56
N LYS A 202 -10.46 -6.61 1.25
CA LYS A 202 -9.48 -7.60 0.78
C LYS A 202 -10.07 -9.02 0.75
N LEU A 203 -10.80 -9.40 1.77
CA LEU A 203 -11.31 -10.77 1.94
C LEU A 203 -12.71 -10.96 1.35
N GLY A 204 -13.39 -9.88 0.99
CA GLY A 204 -14.79 -9.93 0.59
C GLY A 204 -15.73 -10.31 1.75
N PHE A 205 -15.34 -10.01 2.98
CA PHE A 205 -16.14 -10.26 4.18
C PHE A 205 -17.12 -9.13 4.42
N GLU A 206 -18.29 -9.46 4.96
CA GLU A 206 -19.22 -8.47 5.47
C GLU A 206 -18.84 -8.10 6.91
N VAL A 207 -18.84 -6.80 7.19
CA VAL A 207 -18.65 -6.33 8.57
C VAL A 207 -19.95 -6.61 9.32
N GLU A 208 -19.85 -7.39 10.39
CA GLU A 208 -21.01 -7.75 11.22
C GLU A 208 -21.67 -6.47 11.78
N GLU A 209 -23.00 -6.48 11.92
CA GLU A 209 -23.80 -5.30 12.25
C GLU A 209 -23.35 -4.58 13.52
N GLN A 210 -23.11 -5.33 14.61
CA GLN A 210 -22.66 -4.74 15.88
C GLN A 210 -21.25 -4.14 15.76
N THR A 211 -20.41 -4.73 14.89
CA THR A 211 -19.08 -4.25 14.58
C THR A 211 -19.13 -2.97 13.72
N ALA A 212 -20.07 -2.88 12.79
CA ALA A 212 -20.22 -1.75 11.88
C ALA A 212 -20.87 -0.52 12.55
N LEU A 213 -21.87 -0.74 13.40
CA LEU A 213 -22.72 0.30 13.96
C LEU A 213 -21.95 1.49 14.59
N PRO A 214 -20.89 1.28 15.41
CA PRO A 214 -20.19 2.41 16.03
C PRO A 214 -19.18 3.09 15.09
N ILE A 215 -18.89 2.57 13.90
CA ILE A 215 -17.82 3.10 13.02
C ILE A 215 -18.04 4.59 12.71
N ALA A 216 -19.24 4.98 12.30
CA ALA A 216 -19.54 6.36 11.92
C ALA A 216 -19.29 7.35 13.08
N GLU A 217 -19.64 6.95 14.31
CA GLU A 217 -19.44 7.77 15.52
C GLU A 217 -17.96 7.92 15.85
N TYR A 218 -17.20 6.80 15.80
CA TYR A 218 -15.79 6.79 16.25
C TYR A 218 -14.78 7.14 15.15
N ALA A 219 -15.15 7.11 13.87
CA ALA A 219 -14.24 7.39 12.76
C ALA A 219 -13.59 8.78 12.82
N GLY A 220 -14.28 9.78 13.36
CA GLY A 220 -13.73 11.12 13.58
C GLY A 220 -12.48 11.14 14.48
N ARG A 221 -12.32 10.15 15.37
CA ARG A 221 -11.15 10.03 16.26
C ARG A 221 -9.86 9.66 15.54
N LEU A 222 -9.94 9.13 14.31
CA LEU A 222 -8.78 8.88 13.45
C LEU A 222 -7.92 10.15 13.24
N LYS A 223 -8.51 11.35 13.29
CA LYS A 223 -7.78 12.63 13.21
C LYS A 223 -6.74 12.81 14.32
N ASN A 224 -6.92 12.16 15.45
CA ASN A 224 -6.03 12.25 16.61
C ASN A 224 -4.89 11.22 16.56
N GLU A 225 -4.90 10.32 15.57
CA GLU A 225 -3.85 9.33 15.40
C GLU A 225 -2.62 9.92 14.71
N PRO A 226 -1.41 9.43 15.02
CA PRO A 226 -0.20 9.85 14.30
C PRO A 226 -0.36 9.65 12.81
N VAL A 227 -0.04 10.69 12.03
CA VAL A 227 -0.13 10.69 10.57
C VAL A 227 0.62 9.49 9.95
N ALA A 228 1.80 9.15 10.47
CA ALA A 228 2.57 7.99 10.01
C ALA A 228 1.81 6.66 10.18
N ARG A 229 1.06 6.50 11.28
CA ARG A 229 0.28 5.29 11.53
C ARG A 229 -0.92 5.16 10.58
N LEU A 230 -1.59 6.30 10.30
CA LEU A 230 -2.64 6.35 9.29
C LEU A 230 -2.08 6.07 7.90
N PHE A 231 -0.95 6.68 7.57
CA PHE A 231 -0.27 6.44 6.30
C PHE A 231 0.07 4.96 6.10
N ASP A 232 0.62 4.30 7.11
CA ASP A 232 0.96 2.87 7.03
C ASP A 232 -0.27 2.00 6.75
N GLU A 233 -1.41 2.26 7.41
CA GLU A 233 -2.64 1.48 7.16
C GLU A 233 -3.26 1.81 5.80
N ILE A 234 -3.20 3.07 5.35
CA ILE A 234 -3.62 3.47 3.99
C ILE A 234 -2.75 2.77 2.94
N MET A 235 -1.43 2.67 3.16
CA MET A 235 -0.57 1.90 2.25
C MET A 235 -0.98 0.43 2.19
N LYS A 236 -1.32 -0.20 3.31
CA LYS A 236 -1.83 -1.58 3.32
C LYS A 236 -3.16 -1.73 2.56
N ILE A 237 -4.01 -0.70 2.54
CA ILE A 237 -5.22 -0.67 1.72
C ILE A 237 -4.84 -0.62 0.23
N LEU A 238 -3.99 0.33 -0.16
CA LEU A 238 -3.58 0.55 -1.55
C LEU A 238 -2.82 -0.63 -2.16
N PHE A 239 -2.05 -1.34 -1.33
CA PHE A 239 -1.22 -2.48 -1.75
C PHE A 239 -1.80 -3.84 -1.31
N SER A 240 -3.10 -3.90 -1.03
CA SER A 240 -3.79 -5.14 -0.67
C SER A 240 -3.97 -6.11 -1.85
N GLY A 241 -3.82 -5.65 -3.10
CA GLY A 241 -4.25 -6.35 -4.31
C GLY A 241 -5.78 -6.26 -4.56
N HIS A 242 -6.50 -5.57 -3.67
CA HIS A 242 -7.95 -5.37 -3.70
C HIS A 242 -8.33 -3.92 -3.33
N SER A 243 -7.49 -2.95 -3.68
CA SER A 243 -7.63 -1.56 -3.28
C SER A 243 -9.00 -0.97 -3.63
N ARG A 244 -9.53 -1.28 -4.82
CA ARG A 244 -10.85 -0.81 -5.27
C ARG A 244 -11.99 -1.32 -4.38
N ALA A 245 -11.95 -2.60 -3.98
CA ALA A 245 -12.94 -3.16 -3.04
C ALA A 245 -12.81 -2.51 -1.66
N CYS A 246 -11.59 -2.24 -1.19
CA CYS A 246 -11.37 -1.52 0.06
C CYS A 246 -11.92 -0.07 0.01
N LEU A 247 -11.76 0.63 -1.14
CA LEU A 247 -12.33 1.98 -1.29
C LEU A 247 -13.85 1.97 -1.29
N LYS A 248 -14.47 0.95 -1.90
CA LYS A 248 -15.92 0.77 -1.82
C LYS A 248 -16.37 0.62 -0.35
N ARG A 249 -15.69 -0.22 0.44
CA ARG A 249 -15.96 -0.38 1.88
C ARG A 249 -15.72 0.89 2.67
N LEU A 250 -14.69 1.69 2.32
CA LEU A 250 -14.43 3.00 2.94
C LEU A 250 -15.65 3.94 2.83
N ASN A 251 -16.30 3.95 1.67
CA ASN A 251 -17.50 4.75 1.43
C ASN A 251 -18.74 4.17 2.12
N GLU A 252 -18.97 2.85 2.03
CA GLU A 252 -20.11 2.15 2.63
C GLU A 252 -20.12 2.27 4.15
N LEU A 253 -18.97 2.23 4.81
CA LEU A 253 -18.85 2.36 6.27
C LEU A 253 -18.90 3.82 6.76
N GLY A 254 -19.12 4.79 5.88
CA GLY A 254 -19.36 6.18 6.25
C GLY A 254 -18.17 6.89 6.88
N ILE A 255 -16.93 6.55 6.51
CA ILE A 255 -15.75 7.24 7.04
C ILE A 255 -15.80 8.71 6.63
N PRO A 256 -15.73 9.69 7.57
CA PRO A 256 -15.85 11.11 7.25
C PRO A 256 -14.63 11.64 6.49
N GLU A 257 -14.79 12.79 5.84
CA GLU A 257 -13.69 13.53 5.24
C GLU A 257 -12.88 14.31 6.28
N GLY A 258 -11.70 14.78 5.86
CA GLY A 258 -10.79 15.58 6.70
C GLY A 258 -10.08 14.77 7.79
N ILE A 259 -10.00 13.43 7.66
CA ILE A 259 -9.19 12.58 8.54
C ILE A 259 -7.73 12.61 8.08
N HIS A 260 -7.52 12.36 6.80
CA HIS A 260 -6.20 12.31 6.19
C HIS A 260 -6.33 12.69 4.71
N PRO A 261 -5.53 13.63 4.19
CA PRO A 261 -5.68 14.12 2.81
C PRO A 261 -5.62 13.01 1.75
N LEU A 262 -4.86 11.96 2.00
CA LEU A 262 -4.76 10.80 1.10
C LEU A 262 -6.07 10.00 1.09
N LEU A 263 -6.75 9.84 2.22
CA LEU A 263 -8.08 9.21 2.27
C LEU A 263 -9.12 10.05 1.52
N ASP A 264 -9.08 11.37 1.70
CA ASP A 264 -10.00 12.28 1.02
C ASP A 264 -9.81 12.22 -0.52
N ALA A 265 -8.55 12.19 -0.98
CA ALA A 265 -8.24 12.00 -2.39
C ALA A 265 -8.76 10.65 -2.94
N LEU A 266 -8.66 9.59 -2.13
CA LEU A 266 -9.12 8.24 -2.51
C LEU A 266 -10.66 8.13 -2.49
N LYS A 267 -11.34 8.73 -1.51
CA LYS A 267 -12.81 8.74 -1.44
C LYS A 267 -13.47 9.36 -2.67
N THR A 268 -12.84 10.39 -3.22
CA THR A 268 -13.30 11.08 -4.42
C THR A 268 -12.74 10.51 -5.72
N ALA A 269 -12.01 9.39 -5.68
CA ALA A 269 -11.31 8.80 -6.83
C ALA A 269 -12.23 8.33 -7.97
N GLU A 270 -13.52 8.09 -7.69
CA GLU A 270 -14.52 7.71 -8.70
C GLU A 270 -15.07 8.92 -9.49
N ALA A 271 -14.81 10.15 -9.06
CA ALA A 271 -15.19 11.35 -9.81
C ALA A 271 -14.55 11.37 -11.20
N ALA A 272 -15.26 11.94 -12.18
CA ALA A 272 -14.86 11.89 -13.59
C ALA A 272 -13.48 12.50 -13.87
N ASP A 273 -13.11 13.54 -13.12
CA ASP A 273 -11.81 14.21 -13.18
C ASP A 273 -10.66 13.41 -12.51
N LYS A 274 -10.98 12.31 -11.84
CA LYS A 274 -10.03 11.48 -11.07
C LYS A 274 -9.91 10.05 -11.60
N ARG A 275 -10.38 9.78 -12.82
CA ARG A 275 -10.29 8.45 -13.47
C ARG A 275 -8.88 7.87 -13.45
N MET A 276 -7.86 8.72 -13.47
CA MET A 276 -6.46 8.28 -13.39
C MET A 276 -6.14 7.53 -12.10
N ILE A 277 -6.70 7.96 -10.97
CA ILE A 277 -6.51 7.27 -9.67
C ILE A 277 -7.05 5.84 -9.75
N MET A 278 -8.29 5.69 -10.22
CA MET A 278 -8.93 4.37 -10.33
C MET A 278 -8.21 3.44 -11.31
N LEU A 279 -7.68 4.00 -12.42
CA LEU A 279 -6.89 3.24 -13.38
C LEU A 279 -5.55 2.79 -12.78
N ALA A 280 -4.84 3.68 -12.10
CA ALA A 280 -3.58 3.35 -11.42
C ALA A 280 -3.78 2.28 -10.34
N LEU A 281 -4.87 2.37 -9.56
CA LEU A 281 -5.21 1.36 -8.55
C LEU A 281 -5.58 0.02 -9.17
N LYS A 282 -6.35 0.01 -10.27
CA LYS A 282 -6.64 -1.21 -11.01
C LYS A 282 -5.37 -1.91 -11.48
N ASN A 283 -4.48 -1.17 -12.14
CA ASN A 283 -3.21 -1.71 -12.64
C ASN A 283 -2.30 -2.20 -11.49
N THR A 284 -2.34 -1.51 -10.35
CA THR A 284 -1.63 -1.92 -9.13
C THR A 284 -2.16 -3.24 -8.58
N ASP A 285 -3.48 -3.37 -8.44
CA ASP A 285 -4.12 -4.60 -7.96
C ASP A 285 -3.83 -5.80 -8.88
N GLU A 286 -3.89 -5.60 -10.20
CA GLU A 286 -3.58 -6.64 -11.19
C GLU A 286 -2.10 -7.09 -11.10
N ARG A 287 -1.16 -6.15 -10.94
CA ARG A 287 0.26 -6.46 -10.76
C ARG A 287 0.52 -7.24 -9.48
N LEU A 288 -0.07 -6.82 -8.36
CA LEU A 288 0.10 -7.49 -7.07
C LEU A 288 -0.47 -8.90 -7.06
N ARG A 289 -1.61 -9.14 -7.74
CA ARG A 289 -2.18 -10.49 -7.88
C ARG A 289 -1.38 -11.39 -8.82
N ALA A 290 -0.58 -10.79 -9.70
CA ALA A 290 0.35 -11.50 -10.57
C ALA A 290 1.79 -11.55 -10.00
N ASP A 291 1.98 -11.33 -8.70
CA ASP A 291 3.26 -11.29 -7.98
C ASP A 291 4.33 -10.38 -8.62
N LYS A 292 3.88 -9.33 -9.32
CA LYS A 292 4.77 -8.32 -9.92
C LYS A 292 5.05 -7.20 -8.94
N SER A 293 6.28 -6.71 -8.93
CA SER A 293 6.69 -5.57 -8.12
C SER A 293 5.91 -4.30 -8.47
N VAL A 294 5.59 -3.50 -7.46
CA VAL A 294 4.89 -2.22 -7.56
C VAL A 294 5.68 -1.13 -6.84
N SER A 295 5.74 0.05 -7.44
CA SER A 295 6.40 1.22 -6.85
C SER A 295 5.42 2.06 -6.04
N VAL A 296 5.67 2.20 -4.73
CA VAL A 296 4.88 3.08 -3.85
C VAL A 296 4.88 4.52 -4.36
N GLY A 297 6.06 5.03 -4.76
CA GLY A 297 6.16 6.39 -5.29
C GLY A 297 5.37 6.60 -6.59
N PHE A 298 5.23 5.57 -7.43
CA PHE A 298 4.40 5.64 -8.64
C PHE A 298 2.90 5.74 -8.30
N VAL A 299 2.42 4.89 -7.41
CA VAL A 299 1.00 4.90 -7.00
C VAL A 299 0.65 6.22 -6.32
N LEU A 300 1.50 6.71 -5.41
CA LEU A 300 1.30 8.00 -4.78
C LEU A 300 1.36 9.16 -5.79
N ALA A 301 2.26 9.11 -6.77
CA ALA A 301 2.31 10.09 -7.84
C ALA A 301 0.99 10.14 -8.63
N ALA A 302 0.38 8.99 -8.90
CA ALA A 302 -0.91 8.93 -9.60
C ALA A 302 -2.08 9.42 -8.74
N VAL A 303 -2.11 9.06 -7.44
CA VAL A 303 -3.16 9.52 -6.50
C VAL A 303 -3.12 11.03 -6.30
N LEU A 304 -1.93 11.63 -6.26
CA LEU A 304 -1.74 13.07 -6.05
C LEU A 304 -1.79 13.88 -7.35
N TRP A 305 -1.74 13.22 -8.50
CA TRP A 305 -1.70 13.88 -9.79
C TRP A 305 -2.86 14.84 -10.06
N PRO A 306 -4.13 14.50 -9.82
CA PRO A 306 -5.23 15.43 -10.10
C PRO A 306 -5.05 16.77 -9.39
N THR A 307 -4.65 16.76 -8.12
CA THR A 307 -4.38 17.98 -7.35
C THR A 307 -3.18 18.76 -7.90
N LEU A 308 -2.08 18.06 -8.20
CA LEU A 308 -0.89 18.69 -8.78
C LEU A 308 -1.18 19.27 -10.17
N ASN A 309 -1.87 18.53 -11.01
CA ASN A 309 -2.21 18.94 -12.36
C ASN A 309 -3.10 20.18 -12.37
N ALA A 310 -4.09 20.26 -11.47
CA ALA A 310 -4.91 21.45 -11.30
C ALA A 310 -4.07 22.68 -10.93
N MET A 311 -3.11 22.54 -10.02
CA MET A 311 -2.16 23.62 -9.67
C MET A 311 -1.27 23.97 -10.86
N TRP A 312 -0.76 22.98 -11.58
CA TRP A 312 0.07 23.17 -12.76
C TRP A 312 -0.65 23.93 -13.87
N GLN A 313 -1.86 23.52 -14.21
CA GLN A 313 -2.70 24.19 -15.20
C GLN A 313 -3.04 25.64 -14.77
N ARG A 314 -3.36 25.84 -13.50
CA ARG A 314 -3.59 27.17 -12.94
C ARG A 314 -2.36 28.09 -13.10
N ASN A 315 -1.16 27.61 -12.77
CA ASN A 315 0.06 28.40 -12.91
C ASN A 315 0.34 28.74 -14.39
N GLN A 316 0.05 27.83 -15.32
CA GLN A 316 0.16 28.10 -16.76
C GLN A 316 -0.87 29.12 -17.24
N SER A 317 -2.10 29.11 -16.71
CA SER A 317 -3.12 30.11 -17.06
C SER A 317 -2.73 31.53 -16.63
N TYR A 318 -1.84 31.68 -15.64
CA TYR A 318 -1.20 32.95 -15.26
C TYR A 318 0.05 33.30 -16.10
N GLY A 319 0.30 32.56 -17.20
CA GLY A 319 1.37 32.87 -18.16
C GLY A 319 2.71 32.23 -17.85
N GLN A 320 2.81 31.33 -16.86
CA GLN A 320 4.05 30.60 -16.61
C GLN A 320 4.29 29.55 -17.69
N LYS A 321 5.57 29.35 -18.03
CA LYS A 321 5.97 28.23 -18.92
C LYS A 321 5.76 26.87 -18.23
N PRO A 322 5.50 25.78 -18.98
CA PRO A 322 5.13 24.48 -18.41
C PRO A 322 6.08 23.96 -17.31
N VAL A 323 7.40 24.00 -17.53
CA VAL A 323 8.37 23.49 -16.55
C VAL A 323 8.42 24.32 -15.26
N PRO A 324 8.60 25.64 -15.29
CA PRO A 324 8.49 26.48 -14.09
C PRO A 324 7.16 26.33 -13.37
N ALA A 325 6.03 26.33 -14.10
CA ALA A 325 4.70 26.17 -13.53
C ALA A 325 4.55 24.87 -12.75
N LEU A 326 5.10 23.77 -13.27
CA LEU A 326 5.10 22.48 -12.57
C LEU A 326 6.01 22.49 -11.33
N MET A 327 7.20 23.11 -11.45
CA MET A 327 8.12 23.20 -10.30
C MET A 327 7.49 23.98 -9.13
N ASP A 328 6.79 25.07 -9.42
CA ASP A 328 6.08 25.86 -8.41
C ASP A 328 4.92 25.06 -7.79
N ALA A 329 4.15 24.34 -8.61
CA ALA A 329 3.09 23.46 -8.12
C ALA A 329 3.64 22.36 -7.19
N MET A 330 4.74 21.72 -7.57
CA MET A 330 5.41 20.69 -6.74
C MET A 330 5.97 21.28 -5.43
N ASN A 331 6.52 22.48 -5.45
CA ASN A 331 7.02 23.14 -4.24
C ASN A 331 5.87 23.48 -3.29
N THR A 332 4.75 23.95 -3.80
CA THR A 332 3.53 24.23 -3.00
C THR A 332 3.01 22.95 -2.35
N MET A 333 3.01 21.83 -3.08
CA MET A 333 2.57 20.53 -2.54
C MET A 333 3.55 19.89 -1.57
N ARG A 334 4.86 20.19 -1.65
CA ARG A 334 5.89 19.50 -0.87
C ARG A 334 5.62 19.52 0.62
N ASP A 335 5.32 20.67 1.18
CA ASP A 335 5.09 20.80 2.62
C ASP A 335 3.82 20.08 3.05
N THR A 336 2.80 20.06 2.20
CA THR A 336 1.56 19.31 2.43
C THR A 336 1.81 17.80 2.38
N VAL A 337 2.55 17.32 1.37
CA VAL A 337 2.83 15.89 1.17
C VAL A 337 3.77 15.33 2.23
N GLU A 338 4.85 16.01 2.55
CA GLU A 338 5.86 15.49 3.48
C GLU A 338 5.42 15.61 4.94
N LYS A 339 4.80 16.73 5.32
CA LYS A 339 4.39 17.00 6.71
C LYS A 339 2.96 16.57 7.00
N GLY A 340 2.02 16.92 6.12
CA GLY A 340 0.58 16.68 6.34
C GLY A 340 0.14 15.26 6.04
N TRP A 341 0.82 14.55 5.14
CA TRP A 341 0.41 13.22 4.67
C TRP A 341 1.27 12.08 5.21
N GLY A 342 2.35 12.40 5.94
CA GLY A 342 3.26 11.39 6.48
C GLY A 342 4.03 10.59 5.43
N VAL A 343 4.15 11.10 4.21
CA VAL A 343 4.86 10.42 3.12
C VAL A 343 6.37 10.43 3.38
N PRO A 344 7.03 9.28 3.52
CA PRO A 344 8.47 9.22 3.68
C PRO A 344 9.23 9.83 2.50
N GLN A 345 10.29 10.57 2.77
CA GLN A 345 11.08 11.33 1.76
C GLN A 345 11.54 10.47 0.57
N ARG A 346 11.85 9.18 0.79
CA ARG A 346 12.24 8.24 -0.27
C ARG A 346 11.15 8.08 -1.35
N PHE A 347 9.87 8.20 -0.99
CA PHE A 347 8.76 8.09 -1.94
C PHE A 347 8.49 9.43 -2.63
N SER A 348 8.59 10.54 -1.90
CA SER A 348 8.41 11.88 -2.48
C SER A 348 9.45 12.20 -3.55
N ALA A 349 10.70 11.73 -3.42
CA ALA A 349 11.71 11.85 -4.46
C ALA A 349 11.27 11.17 -5.77
N THR A 350 10.81 9.90 -5.69
CA THR A 350 10.33 9.16 -6.86
C THR A 350 9.12 9.83 -7.52
N MET A 351 8.16 10.32 -6.71
CA MET A 351 7.00 11.06 -7.21
C MET A 351 7.42 12.30 -8.01
N ARG A 352 8.30 13.12 -7.44
CA ARG A 352 8.81 14.35 -8.08
C ARG A 352 9.53 14.06 -9.39
N GLU A 353 10.38 13.04 -9.42
CA GLU A 353 11.06 12.62 -10.65
C GLU A 353 10.05 12.26 -11.75
N ILE A 354 9.02 11.45 -11.45
CA ILE A 354 7.97 11.06 -12.41
C ILE A 354 7.24 12.30 -12.95
N TRP A 355 6.87 13.23 -12.10
CA TRP A 355 6.16 14.44 -12.49
C TRP A 355 7.02 15.38 -13.34
N GLN A 356 8.31 15.55 -13.00
CA GLN A 356 9.24 16.42 -13.74
C GLN A 356 9.47 15.95 -15.18
N PHE A 357 9.28 14.67 -15.46
CA PHE A 357 9.36 14.16 -16.83
C PHE A 357 8.17 14.60 -17.70
N GLN A 358 6.99 14.83 -17.11
CA GLN A 358 5.76 14.98 -17.88
C GLN A 358 5.84 16.11 -18.93
N PRO A 359 6.26 17.34 -18.63
CA PRO A 359 6.39 18.38 -19.65
C PRO A 359 7.56 18.15 -20.62
N GLN A 360 8.45 17.18 -20.36
CA GLN A 360 9.57 16.89 -21.22
C GLN A 360 9.19 15.98 -22.39
N PHE A 361 8.11 15.21 -22.26
CA PHE A 361 7.60 14.34 -23.32
C PHE A 361 7.12 15.12 -24.55
N ASP A 362 6.81 16.41 -24.42
CA ASP A 362 6.49 17.30 -25.56
C ASP A 362 7.70 17.50 -26.49
N ASN A 363 8.91 17.21 -26.03
CA ASN A 363 10.14 17.45 -26.78
C ASN A 363 10.55 16.21 -27.60
N MET A 364 9.85 15.92 -28.68
CA MET A 364 10.04 14.75 -29.53
C MET A 364 11.10 14.92 -30.65
N ARG A 365 11.90 16.01 -30.64
CA ARG A 365 12.85 16.34 -31.72
C ARG A 365 14.30 16.47 -31.26
N GLY A 366 15.22 16.15 -32.16
CA GLY A 366 16.65 16.30 -31.93
C GLY A 366 17.21 15.35 -30.86
N ALA A 367 18.14 15.83 -30.02
CA ALA A 367 18.81 15.03 -29.00
C ALA A 367 18.03 14.88 -27.68
N ARG A 368 16.91 15.59 -27.54
CA ARG A 368 16.13 15.61 -26.27
C ARG A 368 15.51 14.25 -25.94
N PRO A 369 14.85 13.54 -26.89
CA PRO A 369 14.28 12.21 -26.61
C PRO A 369 15.34 11.21 -26.15
N TYR A 370 16.52 11.21 -26.75
CA TYR A 370 17.61 10.31 -26.35
C TYR A 370 18.07 10.55 -24.91
N ARG A 371 18.19 11.83 -24.52
CA ARG A 371 18.56 12.20 -23.14
C ARG A 371 17.50 11.77 -22.15
N LEU A 372 16.23 11.89 -22.53
CA LEU A 372 15.12 11.49 -21.68
C LEU A 372 15.09 9.97 -21.51
N LEU A 373 15.23 9.21 -22.61
CA LEU A 373 15.27 7.75 -22.63
C LEU A 373 16.40 7.18 -21.76
N ALA A 374 17.57 7.85 -21.73
CA ALA A 374 18.74 7.42 -20.96
C ALA A 374 18.60 7.61 -19.44
N GLN A 375 17.58 8.28 -18.96
CA GLN A 375 17.41 8.53 -17.53
C GLN A 375 16.83 7.30 -16.79
N ALA A 376 17.34 7.02 -15.60
CA ALA A 376 16.98 5.84 -14.81
C ALA A 376 15.45 5.73 -14.51
N ARG A 377 14.74 6.85 -14.43
CA ARG A 377 13.30 6.89 -14.16
C ARG A 377 12.42 7.00 -15.39
N PHE A 378 13.00 6.94 -16.58
CA PHE A 378 12.26 7.05 -17.84
C PHE A 378 11.09 6.06 -17.89
N ARG A 379 11.34 4.79 -17.56
CA ARG A 379 10.29 3.76 -17.62
C ARG A 379 9.07 4.10 -16.76
N ALA A 380 9.28 4.50 -15.51
CA ALA A 380 8.18 4.88 -14.62
C ALA A 380 7.46 6.14 -15.11
N ALA A 381 8.20 7.13 -15.61
CA ALA A 381 7.61 8.35 -16.15
C ALA A 381 6.83 8.10 -17.45
N TYR A 382 7.30 7.19 -18.29
CA TYR A 382 6.58 6.74 -19.48
C TYR A 382 5.31 5.96 -19.14
N ASP A 383 5.37 5.02 -18.21
CA ASP A 383 4.15 4.30 -17.76
C ASP A 383 3.11 5.29 -17.21
N PHE A 384 3.57 6.37 -16.56
CA PHE A 384 2.72 7.46 -16.09
C PHE A 384 2.12 8.30 -17.26
N LEU A 385 2.90 8.57 -18.30
CA LEU A 385 2.40 9.20 -19.54
C LEU A 385 1.30 8.36 -20.20
N ILE A 386 1.47 7.03 -20.23
CA ILE A 386 0.44 6.12 -20.75
C ILE A 386 -0.86 6.24 -19.94
N LEU A 387 -0.80 6.24 -18.60
CA LEU A 387 -1.99 6.46 -17.77
C LEU A 387 -2.69 7.78 -18.10
N ARG A 388 -1.94 8.86 -18.27
CA ARG A 388 -2.48 10.18 -18.66
C ARG A 388 -3.15 10.16 -20.03
N SER A 389 -2.57 9.42 -20.96
CA SER A 389 -3.14 9.25 -22.31
C SER A 389 -4.43 8.42 -22.29
N GLU A 390 -4.48 7.35 -21.47
CA GLU A 390 -5.69 6.52 -21.34
C GLU A 390 -6.88 7.28 -20.74
N VAL A 391 -6.61 8.27 -19.88
CA VAL A 391 -7.68 9.12 -19.32
C VAL A 391 -7.96 10.37 -20.17
N GLY A 392 -7.24 10.56 -21.28
CA GLY A 392 -7.46 11.65 -22.23
C GLY A 392 -6.78 12.98 -21.87
N GLU A 393 -5.82 12.99 -20.92
CA GLU A 393 -5.04 14.19 -20.59
C GLU A 393 -3.91 14.48 -21.58
N VAL A 394 -3.48 13.49 -22.33
CA VAL A 394 -2.39 13.55 -23.30
C VAL A 394 -2.83 12.86 -24.58
N ASP A 395 -2.43 13.41 -25.73
CA ASP A 395 -2.74 12.84 -27.03
C ASP A 395 -2.20 11.42 -27.17
N LYS A 396 -3.04 10.52 -27.73
CA LYS A 396 -2.67 9.13 -27.99
C LYS A 396 -1.50 9.04 -28.98
N GLU A 397 -1.37 10.00 -29.88
CA GLU A 397 -0.26 10.09 -30.84
C GLU A 397 1.08 10.29 -30.13
N MET A 398 1.12 11.17 -29.12
CA MET A 398 2.32 11.38 -28.28
C MET A 398 2.69 10.09 -27.54
N ALA A 399 1.73 9.44 -26.88
CA ALA A 399 1.96 8.19 -26.18
C ALA A 399 2.46 7.07 -27.13
N SER A 400 1.86 6.94 -28.32
CA SER A 400 2.26 6.00 -29.35
C SER A 400 3.66 6.30 -29.89
N TRP A 401 3.99 7.58 -30.11
CA TRP A 401 5.31 8.00 -30.54
C TRP A 401 6.40 7.56 -29.55
N TRP A 402 6.20 7.79 -28.24
CA TRP A 402 7.16 7.39 -27.21
C TRP A 402 7.22 5.87 -27.05
N THR A 403 6.10 5.16 -27.26
CA THR A 403 6.05 3.69 -27.30
C THR A 403 6.95 3.15 -28.41
N THR A 404 6.82 3.71 -29.60
CA THR A 404 7.66 3.32 -30.75
C THR A 404 9.11 3.69 -30.52
N PHE A 405 9.38 4.93 -30.09
CA PHE A 405 10.73 5.45 -29.91
C PHE A 405 11.59 4.63 -28.93
N GLN A 406 11.02 4.18 -27.81
CA GLN A 406 11.77 3.40 -26.81
C GLN A 406 12.20 2.02 -27.33
N HIS A 407 11.48 1.43 -28.27
CA HIS A 407 11.73 0.09 -28.82
C HIS A 407 12.39 0.11 -30.20
N ALA A 408 12.44 1.27 -30.87
CA ALA A 408 13.00 1.41 -32.20
C ALA A 408 14.51 1.21 -32.22
N ASP A 409 15.04 0.80 -33.38
CA ASP A 409 16.45 0.84 -33.67
C ASP A 409 16.96 2.28 -33.86
N GLU A 410 18.28 2.44 -33.98
CA GLU A 410 18.91 3.77 -34.06
C GLU A 410 18.51 4.53 -35.33
N GLU A 411 18.36 3.85 -36.46
CA GLU A 411 17.97 4.47 -37.73
C GLU A 411 16.55 5.01 -37.65
N THR A 412 15.59 4.22 -37.14
CA THR A 412 14.22 4.63 -36.91
C THR A 412 14.14 5.80 -35.93
N ARG A 413 14.91 5.76 -34.84
CA ARG A 413 14.97 6.89 -33.88
C ARG A 413 15.47 8.17 -34.53
N GLN A 414 16.48 8.09 -35.38
CA GLN A 414 16.98 9.26 -36.12
C GLN A 414 15.90 9.83 -37.04
N GLN A 415 15.18 8.97 -37.77
CA GLN A 415 14.05 9.40 -38.59
C GLN A 415 12.93 10.05 -37.79
N MET A 416 12.54 9.47 -36.64
CA MET A 416 11.51 10.00 -35.76
C MET A 416 11.88 11.35 -35.16
N THR A 417 13.16 11.62 -34.91
CA THR A 417 13.62 12.85 -34.26
C THR A 417 14.12 13.91 -35.24
N ALA A 418 14.14 13.61 -36.58
CA ALA A 418 14.58 14.52 -37.61
C ALA A 418 13.75 15.80 -37.63
N ASN A 419 14.40 16.96 -37.72
CA ASN A 419 13.72 18.24 -37.89
C ASN A 419 13.16 18.38 -39.30
N ASP A 420 11.90 18.74 -39.47
CA ASP A 420 11.27 18.98 -40.79
C ASP A 420 11.99 20.00 -41.67
N HIS A 421 12.82 20.86 -41.13
CA HIS A 421 13.68 21.76 -41.89
C HIS A 421 14.69 21.09 -42.79
N LYS A 422 15.02 19.79 -42.60
CA LYS A 422 15.86 19.02 -43.56
C LYS A 422 15.02 18.41 -44.69
N ARG A 423 13.76 18.15 -44.52
CA ARG A 423 12.84 17.66 -45.57
C ARG A 423 12.56 18.72 -46.63
N GLN A 424 12.45 20.01 -46.26
CA GLN A 424 12.23 21.11 -47.21
C GLN A 424 13.52 21.49 -47.98
N LYS A 425 14.74 21.13 -47.50
CA LYS A 425 15.99 21.40 -48.27
C LYS A 425 16.33 20.34 -49.29
N GLN A 426 15.71 19.18 -49.25
CA GLN A 426 15.93 18.12 -50.28
C GLN A 426 14.93 18.17 -51.43
N SER A 427 13.84 18.94 -51.32
CA SER A 427 12.83 19.11 -52.39
C SER A 427 12.96 20.44 -53.15
N GLY A 428 14.00 21.26 -52.88
CA GLY A 428 14.13 22.59 -53.45
C GLY A 428 15.57 22.87 -53.89
N SER A 429 16.11 22.09 -54.83
CA SER A 429 17.32 22.46 -55.52
C SER A 429 17.05 22.57 -57.00
N THR A 430 16.52 23.69 -57.46
CA THR A 430 16.79 24.26 -58.77
C THR A 430 16.58 25.78 -58.68
N ASP A 431 17.62 26.47 -59.15
CA ASP A 431 17.69 27.88 -59.52
C ASP A 431 17.65 29.00 -58.45
N GLY A 432 18.76 29.77 -58.46
CA GLY A 432 18.67 31.15 -58.10
C GLY A 432 19.83 31.82 -57.38
N LYS A 433 20.85 32.25 -58.11
CA LYS A 433 21.81 33.39 -57.93
C LYS A 433 22.29 33.81 -56.55
N PRO A 434 23.60 34.07 -56.35
CA PRO A 434 24.18 34.43 -55.07
C PRO A 434 23.88 35.91 -54.70
N LYS A 435 23.31 36.18 -53.53
CA LYS A 435 23.17 37.53 -52.96
C LYS A 435 24.48 37.99 -52.32
N ARG A 436 24.97 39.19 -52.81
CA ARG A 436 26.13 39.95 -52.36
C ARG A 436 26.12 40.15 -50.82
N ARG A 437 27.24 39.80 -50.19
CA ARG A 437 27.59 40.11 -48.79
C ARG A 437 27.73 41.64 -48.60
N ARG A 438 26.90 42.29 -47.81
CA ARG A 438 27.10 43.66 -47.30
C ARG A 438 28.14 43.62 -46.18
N ARG A 439 29.27 44.34 -46.39
CA ARG A 439 30.32 44.62 -45.40
C ARG A 439 29.73 45.52 -44.27
N ARG A 440 29.96 45.14 -43.02
CA ARG A 440 29.74 45.99 -41.82
C ARG A 440 30.89 47.01 -41.73
N PRO A 441 30.62 48.30 -41.39
CA PRO A 441 31.67 49.29 -41.17
C PRO A 441 32.35 49.07 -39.81
N LYS A 442 33.69 49.25 -39.77
CA LYS A 442 34.53 49.27 -38.55
C LYS A 442 34.20 50.46 -37.69
N LYS A 443 33.98 50.27 -36.39
CA LYS A 443 33.98 51.36 -35.38
C LYS A 443 35.39 51.83 -35.16
N LYS A 444 35.59 53.17 -35.32
CA LYS A 444 36.81 53.89 -34.94
C LYS A 444 36.84 54.00 -33.39
N THR A 445 37.94 53.64 -32.80
CA THR A 445 38.39 54.03 -31.47
C THR A 445 38.84 55.48 -31.49
N THR A 446 38.31 56.32 -30.63
CA THR A 446 38.88 57.61 -30.23
C THR A 446 39.36 57.47 -28.79
N GLU A 447 40.67 57.59 -28.66
CA GLU A 447 41.35 57.97 -27.41
C GLU A 447 41.09 59.46 -27.18
N VAL A 448 40.86 59.86 -25.97
CA VAL A 448 41.21 61.17 -25.40
C VAL A 448 41.38 60.98 -23.88
N GLU A 449 42.54 61.29 -23.40
CA GLU A 449 43.06 61.83 -22.13
C GLU A 449 42.32 61.55 -20.84
#